data_74a1249127925cb71faaa69b251718ec
#
_entry.id   74a1249127925cb71faaa69b251718ec
#
_cell.length_a   1.000
_cell.length_b   1.000
_cell.length_c   1.000
_cell.angle_alpha   90.00
_cell.angle_beta   90.00
_cell.angle_gamma   90.00
#
_symmetry.space_group_name_H-M   'P 1'
#
loop_
_entity.id
_entity.type
_entity.pdbx_description
1 polymer ?
#
loop_
_entity_poly.entity_id
_entity_poly.type
_entity_poly.pdbx_seq_one_letter_code
_entity_poly.pdbx_strand_id
1 'polypeptide(L)'
;MARFVFSAFADEAGSTLNEQIGALLENGIQYIEPRNINSKPILNLTNEELYEVKRELDKNGIRVNSLGSPIGKFSIEEDFEKHLPDFYRALDVCDILGTKNIRMFSFFVAQDKLDVYRDEVIRRLKIMAAIAKERGIRLCHENESAIYGQMPKEVDDIIGSVSEMYAIFDPANYRMNNADTIEGINVSLKRLAYLHIKDAIFSQQIIVPAGEGEGKIGEVLDIVNEATDELVYLTLEPHLFLFDAYKLIDEHELKGKYQFKNNRESFDFAVKALEKLLISRGYKKGENAIWKK
;
A
#
# COMPACT_ATOMS: atom_id res chain seq x y z
N MET A 1 3.76 -20.30 10.34
CA MET A 1 3.81 -20.00 8.89
C MET A 1 2.68 -19.07 8.53
N ALA A 2 2.99 -18.00 7.80
CA ALA A 2 2.03 -16.97 7.42
C ALA A 2 0.87 -17.52 6.57
N ARG A 3 -0.25 -16.81 6.64
CA ARG A 3 -1.41 -17.02 5.78
C ARG A 3 -1.52 -15.79 4.88
N PHE A 4 -1.25 -15.93 3.59
CA PHE A 4 -1.35 -14.81 2.68
C PHE A 4 -2.74 -14.73 2.04
N VAL A 5 -3.24 -13.51 1.86
CA VAL A 5 -4.49 -13.24 1.17
C VAL A 5 -4.32 -12.00 0.28
N PHE A 6 -4.92 -12.03 -0.91
CA PHE A 6 -4.82 -10.91 -1.83
C PHE A 6 -5.76 -9.78 -1.43
N SER A 7 -5.24 -8.58 -1.55
CA SER A 7 -5.95 -7.30 -1.61
C SER A 7 -5.48 -6.51 -2.82
N ALA A 8 -6.11 -5.39 -3.15
CA ALA A 8 -5.65 -4.59 -4.27
C ALA A 8 -6.07 -3.11 -4.19
N PHE A 9 -5.26 -2.26 -4.81
CA PHE A 9 -5.68 -0.96 -5.33
C PHE A 9 -6.47 -1.18 -6.61
N ALA A 10 -7.78 -1.44 -6.47
CA ALA A 10 -8.62 -1.83 -7.59
C ALA A 10 -8.94 -0.69 -8.57
N ASP A 11 -8.61 0.56 -8.23
CA ASP A 11 -8.64 1.69 -9.14
C ASP A 11 -7.63 1.56 -10.31
N GLU A 12 -6.67 0.63 -10.18
CA GLU A 12 -5.79 0.24 -11.29
C GLU A 12 -6.46 -0.70 -12.30
N ALA A 13 -7.59 -1.32 -11.95
CA ALA A 13 -8.37 -2.16 -12.85
C ALA A 13 -9.50 -1.41 -13.54
N GLY A 14 -10.03 -0.35 -12.91
CA GLY A 14 -11.13 0.45 -13.44
C GLY A 14 -11.44 1.65 -12.55
N SER A 15 -12.03 2.69 -13.14
CA SER A 15 -12.28 3.96 -12.46
C SER A 15 -13.56 3.95 -11.62
N THR A 16 -14.57 3.17 -12.00
CA THR A 16 -15.85 3.09 -11.29
C THR A 16 -15.86 1.99 -10.24
N LEU A 17 -16.66 2.15 -9.19
CA LEU A 17 -16.84 1.13 -8.16
C LEU A 17 -17.25 -0.23 -8.74
N ASN A 18 -18.12 -0.25 -9.74
CA ASN A 18 -18.59 -1.49 -10.37
C ASN A 18 -17.46 -2.21 -11.13
N GLU A 19 -16.63 -1.47 -11.85
CA GLU A 19 -15.44 -2.05 -12.53
C GLU A 19 -14.44 -2.62 -11.53
N GLN A 20 -14.21 -1.91 -10.42
CA GLN A 20 -13.32 -2.35 -9.33
C GLN A 20 -13.85 -3.63 -8.68
N ILE A 21 -15.13 -3.66 -8.31
CA ILE A 21 -15.78 -4.85 -7.75
C ILE A 21 -15.71 -6.03 -8.74
N GLY A 22 -16.04 -5.80 -10.01
CA GLY A 22 -15.97 -6.82 -11.05
C GLY A 22 -14.56 -7.41 -11.18
N ALA A 23 -13.52 -6.55 -11.19
CA ALA A 23 -12.14 -6.98 -11.27
C ALA A 23 -11.73 -7.85 -10.06
N LEU A 24 -12.11 -7.45 -8.86
CA LEU A 24 -11.80 -8.20 -7.64
C LEU A 24 -12.50 -9.57 -7.66
N LEU A 25 -13.80 -9.63 -7.95
CA LEU A 25 -14.57 -10.87 -7.96
C LEU A 25 -14.05 -11.88 -9.00
N GLU A 26 -13.78 -11.42 -10.23
CA GLU A 26 -13.29 -12.28 -11.31
C GLU A 26 -11.89 -12.85 -11.04
N ASN A 27 -11.07 -12.13 -10.23
CA ASN A 27 -9.78 -12.61 -9.76
C ASN A 27 -9.84 -13.34 -8.40
N GLY A 28 -11.03 -13.50 -7.81
CA GLY A 28 -11.21 -14.18 -6.52
C GLY A 28 -10.59 -13.42 -5.34
N ILE A 29 -10.51 -12.09 -5.42
CA ILE A 29 -9.97 -11.20 -4.39
C ILE A 29 -11.13 -10.69 -3.53
N GLN A 30 -11.03 -10.86 -2.21
CA GLN A 30 -12.07 -10.48 -1.26
C GLN A 30 -11.72 -9.23 -0.42
N TYR A 31 -10.59 -8.59 -0.70
CA TYR A 31 -10.15 -7.41 0.03
C TYR A 31 -9.76 -6.30 -0.93
N ILE A 32 -10.03 -5.06 -0.51
CA ILE A 32 -9.67 -3.85 -1.25
C ILE A 32 -8.95 -2.86 -0.34
N GLU A 33 -7.99 -2.16 -0.89
CA GLU A 33 -7.40 -0.95 -0.33
C GLU A 33 -7.87 0.25 -1.18
N PRO A 34 -9.01 0.90 -0.86
CA PRO A 34 -9.57 1.94 -1.70
C PRO A 34 -8.73 3.22 -1.61
N ARG A 35 -8.35 3.75 -2.77
CA ARG A 35 -7.62 5.00 -2.97
C ARG A 35 -8.47 5.99 -3.76
N ASN A 36 -9.01 5.56 -4.88
CA ASN A 36 -9.94 6.34 -5.71
C ASN A 36 -11.15 5.48 -6.07
N ILE A 37 -12.34 6.09 -6.05
CA ILE A 37 -13.60 5.45 -6.46
C ILE A 37 -14.39 6.46 -7.29
N ASN A 38 -14.93 6.01 -8.43
CA ASN A 38 -15.65 6.86 -9.39
C ASN A 38 -14.83 8.09 -9.81
N SER A 39 -13.53 7.90 -10.06
CA SER A 39 -12.56 8.94 -10.42
C SER A 39 -12.40 10.05 -9.37
N LYS A 40 -12.80 9.81 -8.12
CA LYS A 40 -12.61 10.72 -6.99
C LYS A 40 -11.66 10.11 -5.97
N PRO A 41 -10.72 10.89 -5.40
CA PRO A 41 -9.96 10.47 -4.22
C PRO A 41 -10.90 10.08 -3.08
N ILE A 42 -10.59 9.01 -2.36
CA ILE A 42 -11.47 8.42 -1.35
C ILE A 42 -11.84 9.42 -0.23
N LEU A 43 -10.92 10.32 0.14
CA LEU A 43 -11.18 11.34 1.16
C LEU A 43 -12.15 12.43 0.70
N ASN A 44 -12.35 12.59 -0.62
CA ASN A 44 -13.23 13.60 -1.20
C ASN A 44 -14.66 13.10 -1.42
N LEU A 45 -14.94 11.82 -1.16
CA LEU A 45 -16.29 11.30 -1.19
C LEU A 45 -17.11 11.85 -0.01
N THR A 46 -18.39 12.14 -0.24
CA THR A 46 -19.31 12.49 0.87
C THR A 46 -19.57 11.27 1.75
N ASN A 47 -20.17 11.47 2.91
CA ASN A 47 -20.54 10.35 3.77
C ASN A 47 -21.58 9.44 3.10
N GLU A 48 -22.54 10.02 2.37
CA GLU A 48 -23.54 9.29 1.61
C GLU A 48 -22.90 8.42 0.53
N GLU A 49 -21.93 8.97 -0.24
CA GLU A 49 -21.16 8.21 -1.22
C GLU A 49 -20.37 7.08 -0.55
N LEU A 50 -19.75 7.31 0.61
CA LEU A 50 -19.01 6.30 1.37
C LEU A 50 -19.91 5.17 1.91
N TYR A 51 -21.11 5.51 2.42
CA TYR A 51 -22.09 4.50 2.83
C TYR A 51 -22.59 3.68 1.65
N GLU A 52 -22.72 4.28 0.46
CA GLU A 52 -23.03 3.54 -0.76
C GLU A 52 -21.91 2.58 -1.15
N VAL A 53 -20.67 3.06 -1.16
CA VAL A 53 -19.47 2.23 -1.39
C VAL A 53 -19.45 1.05 -0.43
N LYS A 54 -19.62 1.31 0.87
CA LYS A 54 -19.63 0.26 1.90
C LYS A 54 -20.72 -0.79 1.65
N ARG A 55 -21.92 -0.35 1.33
CA ARG A 55 -23.06 -1.24 1.02
C ARG A 55 -22.78 -2.13 -0.19
N GLU A 56 -22.24 -1.58 -1.28
CA GLU A 56 -21.94 -2.36 -2.48
C GLU A 56 -20.78 -3.33 -2.26
N LEU A 57 -19.73 -2.94 -1.50
CA LEU A 57 -18.66 -3.84 -1.11
C LEU A 57 -19.19 -5.01 -0.25
N ASP A 58 -19.99 -4.73 0.77
CA ASP A 58 -20.56 -5.75 1.66
C ASP A 58 -21.46 -6.73 0.91
N LYS A 59 -22.32 -6.24 0.03
CA LYS A 59 -23.21 -7.04 -0.83
C LYS A 59 -22.43 -8.04 -1.68
N ASN A 60 -21.21 -7.69 -2.09
CA ASN A 60 -20.32 -8.52 -2.90
C ASN A 60 -19.30 -9.31 -2.06
N GLY A 61 -19.38 -9.25 -0.73
CA GLY A 61 -18.48 -9.97 0.17
C GLY A 61 -17.04 -9.43 0.17
N ILE A 62 -16.83 -8.18 -0.28
CA ILE A 62 -15.53 -7.52 -0.32
C ILE A 62 -15.35 -6.69 0.96
N ARG A 63 -14.18 -6.81 1.60
CA ARG A 63 -13.82 -6.11 2.83
C ARG A 63 -12.70 -5.11 2.59
N VAL A 64 -12.69 -4.02 3.33
CA VAL A 64 -11.60 -3.05 3.27
C VAL A 64 -10.52 -3.46 4.26
N ASN A 65 -9.31 -3.79 3.76
CA ASN A 65 -8.17 -4.16 4.62
C ASN A 65 -7.44 -2.94 5.19
N SER A 66 -7.33 -1.88 4.40
CA SER A 66 -6.69 -0.61 4.77
C SER A 66 -7.29 0.52 3.94
N LEU A 67 -7.24 1.74 4.43
CA LEU A 67 -7.54 2.95 3.66
C LEU A 67 -6.27 3.40 2.92
N GLY A 68 -6.28 3.42 1.59
CA GLY A 68 -5.19 3.88 0.74
C GLY A 68 -5.09 5.41 0.71
N SER A 69 -4.78 6.04 1.85
CA SER A 69 -4.79 7.49 2.01
C SER A 69 -3.50 8.16 1.51
N PRO A 70 -3.53 9.45 1.13
CA PRO A 70 -2.34 10.25 0.85
C PRO A 70 -1.79 10.96 2.09
N ILE A 71 -2.27 10.65 3.29
CA ILE A 71 -1.87 11.33 4.53
C ILE A 71 -0.36 11.28 4.71
N GLY A 72 0.25 12.43 4.96
CA GLY A 72 1.70 12.59 5.05
C GLY A 72 2.42 12.90 3.73
N LYS A 73 1.74 12.90 2.57
CA LYS A 73 2.31 13.37 1.28
C LYS A 73 2.22 14.89 1.16
N PHE A 74 2.90 15.61 2.02
CA PHE A 74 3.09 17.05 1.97
C PHE A 74 4.46 17.42 2.57
N SER A 75 4.96 18.64 2.29
CA SER A 75 6.28 19.05 2.76
C SER A 75 6.34 19.16 4.29
N ILE A 76 7.44 18.71 4.88
CA ILE A 76 7.71 18.89 6.31
C ILE A 76 7.75 20.39 6.70
N GLU A 77 8.05 21.27 5.74
CA GLU A 77 8.12 22.72 5.93
C GLU A 77 6.72 23.38 5.96
N GLU A 78 5.67 22.65 5.53
CA GLU A 78 4.29 23.15 5.61
C GLU A 78 3.77 23.12 7.04
N ASP A 79 2.79 24.00 7.28
CA ASP A 79 2.09 24.07 8.57
C ASP A 79 1.28 22.80 8.82
N PHE A 80 1.68 22.03 9.81
CA PHE A 80 1.09 20.74 10.15
C PHE A 80 -0.41 20.83 10.48
N GLU A 81 -0.84 21.90 11.15
CA GLU A 81 -2.23 22.07 11.57
C GLU A 81 -3.19 22.16 10.37
N LYS A 82 -2.71 22.61 9.20
CA LYS A 82 -3.51 22.66 7.97
C LYS A 82 -3.85 21.29 7.40
N HIS A 83 -3.07 20.27 7.75
CA HIS A 83 -3.23 18.90 7.25
C HIS A 83 -4.01 18.00 8.23
N LEU A 84 -4.23 18.43 9.47
CA LEU A 84 -5.01 17.69 10.45
C LEU A 84 -6.48 17.46 10.04
N PRO A 85 -7.20 18.40 9.39
CA PRO A 85 -8.55 18.13 8.89
C PRO A 85 -8.63 16.93 7.95
N ASP A 86 -7.69 16.77 7.02
CA ASP A 86 -7.63 15.62 6.11
C ASP A 86 -7.34 14.34 6.87
N PHE A 87 -6.50 14.40 7.90
CA PHE A 87 -6.25 13.26 8.76
C PHE A 87 -7.50 12.84 9.56
N TYR A 88 -8.22 13.78 10.16
CA TYR A 88 -9.50 13.47 10.80
C TYR A 88 -10.52 12.91 9.81
N ARG A 89 -10.55 13.44 8.58
CA ARG A 89 -11.39 12.90 7.51
C ARG A 89 -11.01 11.45 7.20
N ALA A 90 -9.73 11.11 7.12
CA ALA A 90 -9.27 9.73 6.90
C ALA A 90 -9.74 8.78 8.02
N LEU A 91 -9.73 9.23 9.28
CA LEU A 91 -10.26 8.45 10.40
C LEU A 91 -11.78 8.22 10.26
N ASP A 92 -12.56 9.24 9.88
CA ASP A 92 -14.00 9.11 9.64
C ASP A 92 -14.30 8.15 8.50
N VAL A 93 -13.53 8.21 7.41
CA VAL A 93 -13.64 7.26 6.29
C VAL A 93 -13.38 5.83 6.75
N CYS A 94 -12.38 5.60 7.60
CA CYS A 94 -12.09 4.28 8.16
C CYS A 94 -13.28 3.74 8.97
N ASP A 95 -13.90 4.57 9.80
CA ASP A 95 -15.07 4.15 10.61
C ASP A 95 -16.26 3.79 9.70
N ILE A 96 -16.54 4.59 8.66
CA ILE A 96 -17.63 4.31 7.71
C ILE A 96 -17.36 3.03 6.92
N LEU A 97 -16.15 2.84 6.41
CA LEU A 97 -15.79 1.67 5.59
C LEU A 97 -15.51 0.42 6.43
N GLY A 98 -15.38 0.56 7.76
CA GLY A 98 -15.17 -0.56 8.68
C GLY A 98 -13.75 -1.13 8.65
N THR A 99 -12.73 -0.33 8.28
CA THR A 99 -11.32 -0.73 8.38
C THR A 99 -10.66 -0.16 9.63
N LYS A 100 -9.59 -0.81 10.08
CA LYS A 100 -8.79 -0.38 11.23
C LYS A 100 -7.35 0.00 10.84
N ASN A 101 -7.06 0.09 9.54
CA ASN A 101 -5.74 0.46 9.05
C ASN A 101 -5.85 1.68 8.13
N ILE A 102 -4.91 2.63 8.29
CA ILE A 102 -4.68 3.74 7.36
C ILE A 102 -3.26 3.62 6.82
N ARG A 103 -3.11 3.54 5.49
CA ARG A 103 -1.82 3.81 4.86
C ARG A 103 -1.48 5.28 5.00
N MET A 104 -0.23 5.58 5.35
CA MET A 104 0.28 6.95 5.44
C MET A 104 1.78 7.04 5.14
N PHE A 105 2.26 8.27 5.05
CA PHE A 105 3.64 8.62 4.74
C PHE A 105 4.24 9.55 5.81
N SER A 106 5.55 9.78 5.75
CA SER A 106 6.31 10.52 6.78
C SER A 106 6.86 11.87 6.27
N PHE A 107 6.09 12.54 5.44
CA PHE A 107 6.32 13.89 4.90
C PHE A 107 7.47 13.97 3.89
N PHE A 108 7.31 14.82 2.88
CA PHE A 108 8.41 15.12 1.95
C PHE A 108 9.51 15.88 2.66
N VAL A 109 10.71 15.32 2.62
CA VAL A 109 11.92 15.89 3.21
C VAL A 109 13.06 15.81 2.20
N ALA A 110 13.75 16.91 1.95
CA ALA A 110 14.95 16.90 1.13
C ALA A 110 15.99 15.95 1.72
N GLN A 111 16.56 15.05 0.91
CA GLN A 111 17.38 13.94 1.38
C GLN A 111 18.69 14.39 2.08
N ASP A 112 19.15 15.59 1.79
CA ASP A 112 20.29 16.25 2.48
C ASP A 112 19.89 16.91 3.82
N LYS A 113 18.59 16.91 4.17
CA LYS A 113 18.05 17.52 5.39
C LYS A 113 17.35 16.53 6.33
N LEU A 114 17.49 15.24 6.11
CA LEU A 114 16.82 14.21 6.93
C LEU A 114 17.12 14.38 8.42
N ASP A 115 18.40 14.57 8.78
CA ASP A 115 18.80 14.75 10.18
C ASP A 115 18.24 16.04 10.80
N VAL A 116 18.07 17.10 9.98
CA VAL A 116 17.51 18.40 10.43
C VAL A 116 16.04 18.26 10.81
N TYR A 117 15.27 17.53 10.01
CA TYR A 117 13.82 17.42 10.21
C TYR A 117 13.38 16.19 10.99
N ARG A 118 14.30 15.27 11.30
CA ARG A 118 13.98 14.01 12.01
C ARG A 118 13.07 14.23 13.22
N ASP A 119 13.44 15.11 14.12
CA ASP A 119 12.69 15.31 15.37
C ASP A 119 11.28 15.88 15.12
N GLU A 120 11.12 16.74 14.12
CA GLU A 120 9.81 17.26 13.71
C GLU A 120 8.95 16.19 13.06
N VAL A 121 9.53 15.33 12.18
CA VAL A 121 8.85 14.18 11.61
C VAL A 121 8.31 13.27 12.72
N ILE A 122 9.17 12.86 13.64
CA ILE A 122 8.77 11.98 14.75
C ILE A 122 7.74 12.63 15.65
N ARG A 123 7.85 13.94 15.93
CA ARG A 123 6.85 14.68 16.70
C ARG A 123 5.46 14.63 16.04
N ARG A 124 5.38 14.94 14.74
CA ARG A 124 4.11 14.91 13.97
C ARG A 124 3.51 13.51 13.95
N LEU A 125 4.32 12.49 13.65
CA LEU A 125 3.88 11.09 13.64
C LEU A 125 3.35 10.65 14.99
N LYS A 126 3.98 11.04 16.11
CA LYS A 126 3.48 10.74 17.47
C LYS A 126 2.12 11.37 17.76
N ILE A 127 1.90 12.61 17.33
CA ILE A 127 0.61 13.27 17.48
C ILE A 127 -0.47 12.52 16.72
N MET A 128 -0.23 12.21 15.45
CA MET A 128 -1.19 11.47 14.62
C MET A 128 -1.44 10.06 15.17
N ALA A 129 -0.40 9.38 15.62
CA ALA A 129 -0.51 8.05 16.20
C ALA A 129 -1.35 8.04 17.50
N ALA A 130 -1.20 9.04 18.35
CA ALA A 130 -2.02 9.19 19.55
C ALA A 130 -3.50 9.39 19.20
N ILE A 131 -3.81 10.28 18.26
CA ILE A 131 -5.18 10.54 17.79
C ILE A 131 -5.81 9.26 17.19
N ALA A 132 -5.08 8.54 16.31
CA ALA A 132 -5.56 7.33 15.69
C ALA A 132 -5.83 6.20 16.72
N LYS A 133 -4.96 6.09 17.72
CA LYS A 133 -5.09 5.12 18.82
C LYS A 133 -6.39 5.29 19.60
N GLU A 134 -6.81 6.54 19.88
CA GLU A 134 -8.09 6.81 20.54
C GLU A 134 -9.30 6.31 19.74
N ARG A 135 -9.19 6.24 18.42
CA ARG A 135 -10.20 5.69 17.50
C ARG A 135 -10.02 4.17 17.25
N GLY A 136 -9.00 3.54 17.85
CA GLY A 136 -8.66 2.14 17.63
C GLY A 136 -8.22 1.86 16.18
N ILE A 137 -7.61 2.84 15.51
CA ILE A 137 -7.11 2.78 14.15
C ILE A 137 -5.58 2.71 14.19
N ARG A 138 -5.01 1.83 13.37
CA ARG A 138 -3.56 1.67 13.20
C ARG A 138 -3.05 2.52 12.06
N LEU A 139 -1.99 3.26 12.30
CA LEU A 139 -1.25 3.96 11.26
C LEU A 139 -0.20 3.03 10.66
N CYS A 140 -0.26 2.85 9.35
CA CYS A 140 0.61 1.96 8.60
C CYS A 140 1.47 2.82 7.65
N HIS A 141 2.74 3.00 7.99
CA HIS A 141 3.69 3.79 7.23
C HIS A 141 4.21 2.99 6.04
N GLU A 142 4.09 3.54 4.84
CA GLU A 142 4.67 2.99 3.62
C GLU A 142 6.03 3.64 3.34
N ASN A 143 7.05 2.83 3.03
CA ASN A 143 8.30 3.34 2.48
C ASN A 143 8.07 3.88 1.07
N GLU A 144 8.49 5.15 0.85
CA GLU A 144 8.21 5.89 -0.40
C GLU A 144 9.36 6.84 -0.73
N SER A 145 9.45 7.26 -1.98
CA SER A 145 10.46 8.21 -2.45
C SER A 145 10.24 9.60 -1.88
N ALA A 146 11.35 10.32 -1.67
CA ALA A 146 11.40 11.73 -1.24
C ALA A 146 10.81 12.03 0.15
N ILE A 147 10.40 11.02 0.92
CA ILE A 147 9.95 11.19 2.31
C ILE A 147 11.06 10.83 3.31
N TYR A 148 10.85 11.13 4.59
CA TYR A 148 11.78 10.71 5.65
C TYR A 148 11.97 9.19 5.69
N GLY A 149 10.95 8.39 5.41
CA GLY A 149 10.97 6.92 5.41
C GLY A 149 11.30 6.30 4.04
N GLN A 150 12.21 6.90 3.25
CA GLN A 150 12.61 6.37 1.96
C GLN A 150 13.51 5.14 2.06
N MET A 151 14.44 5.13 3.02
CA MET A 151 15.42 4.05 3.19
C MET A 151 15.11 3.20 4.43
N PRO A 152 15.63 1.96 4.52
CA PRO A 152 15.38 1.08 5.66
C PRO A 152 15.75 1.71 7.01
N LYS A 153 16.83 2.50 7.06
CA LYS A 153 17.30 3.18 8.27
C LYS A 153 16.24 4.13 8.86
N GLU A 154 15.61 4.95 8.01
CA GLU A 154 14.61 5.90 8.46
C GLU A 154 13.29 5.19 8.83
N VAL A 155 12.93 4.11 8.12
CA VAL A 155 11.79 3.26 8.51
C VAL A 155 12.04 2.62 9.88
N ASP A 156 13.26 2.15 10.15
CA ASP A 156 13.64 1.62 11.48
C ASP A 156 13.50 2.67 12.58
N ASP A 157 13.98 3.89 12.31
CA ASP A 157 13.84 5.00 13.26
C ASP A 157 12.36 5.37 13.52
N ILE A 158 11.52 5.43 12.48
CA ILE A 158 10.08 5.69 12.64
C ILE A 158 9.43 4.62 13.54
N ILE A 159 9.63 3.32 13.21
CA ILE A 159 9.05 2.21 13.95
C ILE A 159 9.59 2.16 15.39
N GLY A 160 10.88 2.46 15.58
CA GLY A 160 11.52 2.50 16.88
C GLY A 160 11.06 3.68 17.75
N SER A 161 10.82 4.85 17.13
CA SER A 161 10.47 6.10 17.82
C SER A 161 8.97 6.28 18.08
N VAL A 162 8.10 5.62 17.27
CA VAL A 162 6.63 5.76 17.35
C VAL A 162 6.02 4.38 17.60
N SER A 163 5.68 4.08 18.85
CA SER A 163 5.24 2.75 19.30
C SER A 163 3.96 2.24 18.63
N GLU A 164 3.10 3.12 18.17
CA GLU A 164 1.82 2.83 17.52
C GLU A 164 1.90 2.78 15.98
N MET A 165 3.10 2.98 15.40
CA MET A 165 3.31 2.91 13.96
C MET A 165 3.59 1.48 13.51
N TYR A 166 2.95 1.06 12.42
CA TYR A 166 3.18 -0.20 11.72
C TYR A 166 3.81 0.06 10.37
N ALA A 167 4.46 -0.94 9.78
CA ALA A 167 5.07 -0.82 8.46
C ALA A 167 4.20 -1.44 7.38
N ILE A 168 4.05 -0.76 6.26
CA ILE A 168 3.73 -1.34 4.96
C ILE A 168 5.05 -1.48 4.22
N PHE A 169 5.33 -2.66 3.70
CA PHE A 169 6.54 -2.91 2.93
C PHE A 169 6.24 -2.88 1.43
N ASP A 170 6.85 -1.96 0.70
CA ASP A 170 6.83 -1.89 -0.76
C ASP A 170 8.23 -2.16 -1.33
N PRO A 171 8.44 -3.31 -2.00
CA PRO A 171 9.75 -3.67 -2.55
C PRO A 171 10.18 -2.80 -3.73
N ALA A 172 9.24 -2.35 -4.57
CA ALA A 172 9.57 -1.52 -5.74
C ALA A 172 10.04 -0.13 -5.30
N ASN A 173 9.39 0.47 -4.30
CA ASN A 173 9.81 1.76 -3.76
C ASN A 173 11.23 1.71 -3.20
N TYR A 174 11.63 0.63 -2.52
CA TYR A 174 13.02 0.42 -2.13
C TYR A 174 13.94 0.28 -3.34
N ARG A 175 13.56 -0.55 -4.33
CA ARG A 175 14.41 -0.76 -5.52
C ARG A 175 14.59 0.50 -6.35
N MET A 176 13.54 1.28 -6.57
CA MET A 176 13.60 2.55 -7.31
C MET A 176 14.53 3.57 -6.63
N ASN A 177 14.72 3.45 -5.32
CA ASN A 177 15.65 4.26 -4.53
C ASN A 177 17.01 3.56 -4.28
N ASN A 178 17.30 2.48 -5.00
CA ASN A 178 18.52 1.67 -4.87
C ASN A 178 18.79 1.14 -3.45
N ALA A 179 17.72 0.91 -2.67
CA ALA A 179 17.81 0.32 -1.34
C ALA A 179 17.76 -1.21 -1.40
N ASP A 180 18.28 -1.88 -0.37
CA ASP A 180 18.19 -3.34 -0.23
C ASP A 180 16.82 -3.75 0.31
N THR A 181 16.08 -4.54 -0.47
CA THR A 181 14.74 -5.01 -0.10
C THR A 181 14.76 -6.01 1.06
N ILE A 182 15.83 -6.79 1.21
CA ILE A 182 15.97 -7.74 2.33
C ILE A 182 16.25 -7.00 3.64
N GLU A 183 17.08 -5.96 3.60
CA GLU A 183 17.22 -5.07 4.76
C GLU A 183 15.89 -4.41 5.11
N GLY A 184 15.17 -3.89 4.11
CA GLY A 184 13.87 -3.25 4.29
C GLY A 184 12.82 -4.15 4.91
N ILE A 185 12.68 -5.40 4.45
CA ILE A 185 11.70 -6.32 5.05
C ILE A 185 12.10 -6.71 6.48
N ASN A 186 13.37 -6.95 6.76
CA ASN A 186 13.84 -7.29 8.11
C ASN A 186 13.54 -6.16 9.13
N VAL A 187 13.68 -4.90 8.71
CA VAL A 187 13.26 -3.75 9.51
C VAL A 187 11.73 -3.75 9.70
N SER A 188 10.98 -3.91 8.63
CA SER A 188 9.51 -3.85 8.63
C SER A 188 8.88 -4.95 9.49
N LEU A 189 9.50 -6.14 9.57
CA LEU A 189 9.01 -7.27 10.38
C LEU A 189 8.85 -6.95 11.86
N LYS A 190 9.54 -5.94 12.39
CA LYS A 190 9.37 -5.51 13.78
C LYS A 190 7.92 -5.15 14.11
N ARG A 191 7.20 -4.58 13.15
CA ARG A 191 5.76 -4.26 13.22
C ARG A 191 5.12 -4.23 11.83
N LEU A 192 5.24 -5.32 11.07
CA LEU A 192 4.65 -5.45 9.74
C LEU A 192 3.12 -5.43 9.83
N ALA A 193 2.49 -4.53 9.08
CA ALA A 193 1.05 -4.53 8.87
C ALA A 193 0.68 -5.42 7.69
N TYR A 194 1.25 -5.18 6.53
CA TYR A 194 1.03 -5.92 5.29
C TYR A 194 2.06 -5.51 4.21
N LEU A 195 1.97 -6.14 3.02
CA LEU A 195 2.85 -5.86 1.91
C LEU A 195 2.08 -5.23 0.74
N HIS A 196 2.66 -4.23 0.10
CA HIS A 196 2.33 -3.86 -1.26
C HIS A 196 3.12 -4.75 -2.22
N ILE A 197 2.48 -5.17 -3.28
CA ILE A 197 3.07 -6.04 -4.30
C ILE A 197 3.24 -5.25 -5.59
N LYS A 198 4.43 -4.71 -5.71
CA LYS A 198 4.94 -3.98 -6.87
C LYS A 198 6.40 -4.36 -7.05
N ASP A 199 6.85 -4.57 -8.29
CA ASP A 199 8.23 -4.95 -8.58
C ASP A 199 8.86 -3.98 -9.59
N ALA A 200 10.18 -3.82 -9.54
CA ALA A 200 10.87 -2.85 -10.35
C ALA A 200 12.26 -3.32 -10.76
N ILE A 201 12.76 -2.80 -11.90
CA ILE A 201 14.14 -2.93 -12.35
C ILE A 201 14.80 -1.56 -12.26
N PHE A 202 15.70 -1.38 -11.28
CA PHE A 202 16.34 -0.11 -10.98
C PHE A 202 17.15 0.42 -12.17
N SER A 203 17.97 -0.42 -12.81
CA SER A 203 18.83 -0.01 -13.91
C SER A 203 18.07 0.52 -15.15
N GLN A 204 16.80 0.13 -15.29
CA GLN A 204 15.94 0.54 -16.39
C GLN A 204 14.90 1.58 -15.99
N GLN A 205 14.75 1.84 -14.69
CA GLN A 205 13.71 2.71 -14.12
C GLN A 205 12.30 2.32 -14.61
N ILE A 206 11.98 1.02 -14.56
CA ILE A 206 10.68 0.48 -14.96
C ILE A 206 10.03 -0.36 -13.87
N ILE A 207 8.71 -0.33 -13.85
CA ILE A 207 7.89 -1.25 -13.07
C ILE A 207 7.60 -2.50 -13.90
N VAL A 208 7.64 -3.65 -13.26
CA VAL A 208 7.43 -4.97 -13.86
C VAL A 208 6.50 -5.81 -12.99
N PRO A 209 5.91 -6.90 -13.54
CA PRO A 209 5.10 -7.81 -12.75
C PRO A 209 5.88 -8.45 -11.61
N ALA A 210 5.18 -8.81 -10.53
CA ALA A 210 5.77 -9.45 -9.36
C ALA A 210 6.63 -10.67 -9.71
N GLY A 211 7.89 -10.66 -9.28
CA GLY A 211 8.86 -11.72 -9.51
C GLY A 211 9.68 -11.56 -10.81
N GLU A 212 9.44 -10.52 -11.59
CA GLU A 212 10.24 -10.22 -12.80
C GLU A 212 11.24 -9.09 -12.59
N GLY A 213 11.22 -8.45 -11.43
CA GLY A 213 12.11 -7.36 -11.06
C GLY A 213 13.19 -7.75 -10.05
N GLU A 214 13.76 -6.72 -9.47
CA GLU A 214 14.84 -6.79 -8.49
C GLU A 214 14.34 -6.71 -7.03
N GLY A 215 13.00 -6.61 -6.84
CA GLY A 215 12.35 -6.49 -5.53
C GLY A 215 12.44 -7.74 -4.65
N LYS A 216 12.95 -8.87 -5.19
CA LYS A 216 13.13 -10.15 -4.47
C LYS A 216 11.84 -10.64 -3.78
N ILE A 217 10.67 -10.36 -4.37
CA ILE A 217 9.35 -10.62 -3.75
C ILE A 217 9.23 -12.07 -3.27
N GLY A 218 9.74 -13.04 -4.03
CA GLY A 218 9.71 -14.45 -3.62
C GLY A 218 10.48 -14.72 -2.33
N GLU A 219 11.65 -14.11 -2.13
CA GLU A 219 12.44 -14.22 -0.90
C GLU A 219 11.75 -13.48 0.26
N VAL A 220 11.20 -12.29 -0.01
CA VAL A 220 10.41 -11.52 0.96
C VAL A 220 9.23 -12.34 1.49
N LEU A 221 8.48 -13.00 0.60
CA LEU A 221 7.35 -13.87 1.00
C LEU A 221 7.82 -15.02 1.90
N ASP A 222 8.96 -15.64 1.60
CA ASP A 222 9.51 -16.72 2.43
C ASP A 222 9.97 -16.21 3.80
N ILE A 223 10.63 -15.05 3.87
CA ILE A 223 11.03 -14.42 5.13
C ILE A 223 9.81 -14.10 5.99
N VAL A 224 8.76 -13.50 5.42
CA VAL A 224 7.52 -13.21 6.15
C VAL A 224 6.83 -14.50 6.59
N ASN A 225 6.81 -15.54 5.74
CA ASN A 225 6.21 -16.83 6.08
C ASN A 225 6.89 -17.51 7.29
N GLU A 226 8.19 -17.32 7.45
CA GLU A 226 8.94 -17.86 8.59
C GLU A 226 8.78 -17.00 9.85
N ALA A 227 8.59 -15.69 9.69
CA ALA A 227 8.55 -14.73 10.78
C ALA A 227 7.22 -14.65 11.54
N THR A 228 6.10 -15.07 10.92
CA THR A 228 4.76 -14.95 11.55
C THR A 228 3.84 -16.11 11.17
N ASP A 229 2.77 -16.31 11.96
CA ASP A 229 1.64 -17.21 11.65
C ASP A 229 0.33 -16.46 11.41
N GLU A 230 0.41 -15.13 11.34
CA GLU A 230 -0.73 -14.25 11.13
C GLU A 230 -1.25 -14.26 9.67
N LEU A 231 -2.42 -13.64 9.49
CA LEU A 231 -2.94 -13.31 8.16
C LEU A 231 -2.25 -12.05 7.64
N VAL A 232 -1.55 -12.17 6.52
CA VAL A 232 -0.83 -11.06 5.90
C VAL A 232 -1.46 -10.74 4.55
N TYR A 233 -1.86 -9.50 4.35
CA TYR A 233 -2.39 -9.03 3.08
C TYR A 233 -1.25 -8.80 2.09
N LEU A 234 -1.45 -9.27 0.85
CA LEU A 234 -0.65 -8.95 -0.32
C LEU A 234 -1.47 -8.01 -1.18
N THR A 235 -1.29 -6.71 -0.99
CA THR A 235 -2.04 -5.69 -1.73
C THR A 235 -1.36 -5.43 -3.06
N LEU A 236 -2.01 -5.82 -4.17
CA LEU A 236 -1.52 -5.54 -5.51
C LEU A 236 -1.56 -4.04 -5.79
N GLU A 237 -0.43 -3.50 -6.18
CA GLU A 237 -0.22 -2.13 -6.67
C GLU A 237 0.66 -2.18 -7.94
N PRO A 238 0.17 -2.79 -9.03
CA PRO A 238 1.02 -3.20 -10.13
C PRO A 238 1.66 -2.07 -10.94
N HIS A 239 1.02 -0.90 -11.07
CA HIS A 239 1.49 0.24 -11.87
C HIS A 239 1.99 -0.17 -13.29
N LEU A 240 1.36 -1.18 -13.90
CA LEU A 240 1.75 -1.70 -15.23
C LEU A 240 1.09 -0.96 -16.38
N PHE A 241 0.10 -0.11 -16.11
CA PHE A 241 -0.62 0.70 -17.08
C PHE A 241 -0.96 2.07 -16.50
N LEU A 242 -1.03 3.10 -17.35
CA LEU A 242 -1.43 4.44 -16.92
C LEU A 242 -2.91 4.47 -16.54
N PHE A 243 -3.20 4.68 -15.28
CA PHE A 243 -4.55 4.90 -14.78
C PHE A 243 -4.74 6.36 -14.33
N ASP A 244 -5.99 6.83 -14.24
CA ASP A 244 -6.27 8.26 -14.07
C ASP A 244 -5.68 8.85 -12.78
N ALA A 245 -5.65 8.10 -11.69
CA ALA A 245 -5.05 8.56 -10.45
C ALA A 245 -3.51 8.67 -10.53
N TYR A 246 -2.85 7.82 -11.33
CA TYR A 246 -1.39 7.86 -11.50
C TYR A 246 -0.94 9.12 -12.25
N LYS A 247 -1.73 9.57 -13.23
CA LYS A 247 -1.47 10.83 -13.96
C LYS A 247 -1.43 12.07 -13.07
N LEU A 248 -2.02 11.99 -11.88
CA LEU A 248 -2.03 13.08 -10.89
C LEU A 248 -0.83 13.00 -9.93
N ILE A 249 -0.12 11.87 -9.88
CA ILE A 249 0.93 11.59 -8.89
C ILE A 249 2.32 11.64 -9.52
N ASP A 250 2.46 11.21 -10.77
CA ASP A 250 3.76 11.10 -11.46
C ASP A 250 3.63 11.56 -12.92
N GLU A 251 4.50 12.52 -13.32
CA GLU A 251 4.60 13.02 -14.71
C GLU A 251 5.50 12.13 -15.58
N HIS A 252 6.14 11.09 -15.02
CA HIS A 252 7.03 10.23 -15.78
C HIS A 252 6.24 9.21 -16.63
N GLU A 253 6.62 9.09 -17.90
CA GLU A 253 6.09 8.03 -18.76
C GLU A 253 6.41 6.65 -18.19
N LEU A 254 5.39 5.81 -17.95
CA LEU A 254 5.59 4.41 -17.62
C LEU A 254 6.27 3.70 -18.82
N LYS A 255 7.57 3.48 -18.69
CA LYS A 255 8.31 2.65 -19.64
C LYS A 255 8.10 1.19 -19.26
N GLY A 256 7.01 0.61 -19.75
CA GLY A 256 6.67 -0.79 -19.47
C GLY A 256 7.33 -1.76 -20.45
N LYS A 257 7.75 -2.93 -19.95
CA LYS A 257 8.14 -4.09 -20.74
C LYS A 257 6.95 -4.68 -21.51
N TYR A 258 5.75 -4.48 -20.98
CA TYR A 258 4.51 -5.04 -21.50
C TYR A 258 3.60 -3.96 -22.08
N GLN A 259 2.83 -4.34 -23.10
CA GLN A 259 1.78 -3.50 -23.67
C GLN A 259 0.42 -4.15 -23.37
N PHE A 260 -0.46 -3.40 -22.74
CA PHE A 260 -1.81 -3.83 -22.40
C PHE A 260 -2.83 -2.98 -23.14
N LYS A 261 -3.99 -3.54 -23.45
CA LYS A 261 -5.08 -2.84 -24.15
C LYS A 261 -5.81 -1.85 -23.24
N ASN A 262 -5.87 -2.16 -21.95
CA ASN A 262 -6.56 -1.36 -20.94
C ASN A 262 -6.09 -1.72 -19.54
N ASN A 263 -6.54 -0.95 -18.55
CA ASN A 263 -6.27 -1.12 -17.13
C ASN A 263 -6.60 -2.53 -16.63
N ARG A 264 -7.75 -3.06 -17.03
CA ARG A 264 -8.21 -4.36 -16.58
C ARG A 264 -7.28 -5.49 -17.02
N GLU A 265 -6.83 -5.49 -18.26
CA GLU A 265 -5.89 -6.51 -18.76
C GLU A 265 -4.56 -6.48 -17.99
N SER A 266 -4.04 -5.28 -17.69
CA SER A 266 -2.81 -5.13 -16.92
C SER A 266 -2.97 -5.60 -15.47
N PHE A 267 -4.10 -5.32 -14.86
CA PHE A 267 -4.43 -5.76 -13.51
C PHE A 267 -4.55 -7.30 -13.43
N ASP A 268 -5.33 -7.90 -14.33
CA ASP A 268 -5.50 -9.37 -14.39
C ASP A 268 -4.15 -10.07 -14.64
N PHE A 269 -3.28 -9.46 -15.43
CA PHE A 269 -1.92 -9.96 -15.65
C PHE A 269 -1.08 -9.91 -14.38
N ALA A 270 -1.14 -8.82 -13.63
CA ALA A 270 -0.42 -8.68 -12.36
C ALA A 270 -0.88 -9.71 -11.31
N VAL A 271 -2.19 -9.96 -11.21
CA VAL A 271 -2.72 -11.01 -10.31
C VAL A 271 -2.15 -12.38 -10.68
N LYS A 272 -2.16 -12.74 -11.98
CA LYS A 272 -1.61 -14.01 -12.45
C LYS A 272 -0.10 -14.14 -12.23
N ALA A 273 0.65 -13.04 -12.34
CA ALA A 273 2.08 -13.04 -12.06
C ALA A 273 2.36 -13.34 -10.58
N LEU A 274 1.61 -12.74 -9.66
CA LEU A 274 1.74 -13.02 -8.23
C LEU A 274 1.31 -14.46 -7.88
N GLU A 275 0.22 -14.97 -8.47
CA GLU A 275 -0.20 -16.36 -8.28
C GLU A 275 0.89 -17.34 -8.75
N LYS A 276 1.45 -17.09 -9.95
CA LYS A 276 2.54 -17.90 -10.50
C LYS A 276 3.79 -17.86 -9.60
N LEU A 277 4.14 -16.71 -9.07
CA LEU A 277 5.25 -16.56 -8.12
C LEU A 277 5.01 -17.38 -6.86
N LEU A 278 3.83 -17.27 -6.24
CA LEU A 278 3.48 -18.03 -5.03
C LEU A 278 3.55 -19.56 -5.30
N ILE A 279 2.98 -20.03 -6.41
CA ILE A 279 3.03 -21.45 -6.79
C ILE A 279 4.48 -21.91 -6.97
N SER A 280 5.32 -21.14 -7.65
CA SER A 280 6.73 -21.48 -7.86
C SER A 280 7.53 -21.55 -6.54
N ARG A 281 7.09 -20.84 -5.50
CA ARG A 281 7.67 -20.88 -4.15
C ARG A 281 7.04 -21.96 -3.25
N GLY A 282 6.13 -22.77 -3.79
CA GLY A 282 5.51 -23.90 -3.08
C GLY A 282 4.26 -23.55 -2.26
N TYR A 283 3.74 -22.32 -2.40
CA TYR A 283 2.46 -21.95 -1.77
C TYR A 283 1.29 -22.55 -2.55
N LYS A 284 0.23 -22.89 -1.82
CA LYS A 284 -1.01 -23.44 -2.37
C LYS A 284 -2.20 -22.58 -1.94
N LYS A 285 -3.10 -22.32 -2.87
CA LYS A 285 -4.35 -21.62 -2.61
C LYS A 285 -5.34 -22.61 -1.97
N GLY A 286 -5.75 -22.31 -0.75
CA GLY A 286 -6.74 -23.08 0.02
C GLY A 286 -8.11 -22.41 0.06
N GLU A 287 -8.92 -22.81 1.04
CA GLU A 287 -10.22 -22.20 1.29
C GLU A 287 -10.10 -20.70 1.58
N ASN A 288 -11.15 -19.93 1.25
CA ASN A 288 -11.21 -18.47 1.41
C ASN A 288 -10.07 -17.74 0.71
N ALA A 289 -9.56 -18.26 -0.42
CA ALA A 289 -8.45 -17.70 -1.18
C ALA A 289 -7.15 -17.49 -0.37
N ILE A 290 -6.96 -18.22 0.73
CA ILE A 290 -5.77 -18.13 1.58
C ILE A 290 -4.64 -18.98 0.97
N TRP A 291 -3.47 -18.39 0.82
CA TRP A 291 -2.25 -19.04 0.37
C TRP A 291 -1.38 -19.47 1.56
N LYS A 292 -0.90 -20.71 1.54
CA LYS A 292 -0.02 -21.29 2.56
C LYS A 292 1.02 -22.21 1.91
N LYS A 293 2.18 -22.38 2.55
CA LYS A 293 3.11 -23.49 2.28
C LYS A 293 2.64 -24.77 2.92
#